data_610eb4630a2f29e5c348f344d37ba5e9
#
_entry.id   610eb4630a2f29e5c348f344d37ba5e9
#
_cell.length_a   1.000
_cell.length_b   1.000
_cell.length_c   1.000
_cell.angle_alpha   90.00
_cell.angle_beta   90.00
_cell.angle_gamma   90.00
#
_symmetry.space_group_name_H-M   'P 1'
#
loop_
_entity.id
_entity.type
_entity.pdbx_description
1 polymer ?
#
loop_
_entity_poly.entity_id
_entity_poly.type
_entity_poly.pdbx_seq_one_letter_code
_entity_poly.pdbx_strand_id
1 'polypeptide(L)'
;GKSWGQGAQHSQGLYSMFMHVPGLKVVAPSNAYDAKGCMIAAIRDNNPVIFVEHRLLYNTDAEVPEESYTVPFGKARIARPGSDVTIVGISNMFMECVRAAEILADAGIDAEIIDPISLVPLDLETISKSAFRTGKLLVVDNSWTTCGAGAEIVAGVVERPDRVPIKVKRMGDAP
;
A
#
# COMPACT_ATOMS: atom_id res chain seq x y z
N GLY A 1 10.58 -0.86 9.75
CA GLY A 1 9.12 -0.74 9.69
C GLY A 1 8.49 -0.77 11.08
N LYS A 2 7.23 -0.45 11.13
CA LYS A 2 6.43 -0.51 12.36
C LYS A 2 6.24 -1.97 12.81
N SER A 3 5.96 -2.15 14.09
CA SER A 3 5.63 -3.45 14.66
C SER A 3 4.56 -3.27 15.75
N TRP A 4 4.48 -4.18 16.71
CA TRP A 4 3.64 -4.04 17.90
C TRP A 4 4.36 -3.14 18.92
N GLY A 5 3.90 -1.97 19.23
CA GLY A 5 4.34 -1.08 20.31
C GLY A 5 5.63 -1.40 21.08
N GLN A 6 6.79 -1.20 20.49
CA GLN A 6 8.10 -1.39 21.13
C GLN A 6 8.82 -0.05 21.41
N GLY A 7 8.11 0.86 22.05
CA GLY A 7 8.60 2.22 22.28
C GLY A 7 8.60 3.09 21.03
N ALA A 8 9.04 4.33 21.17
CA ALA A 8 8.98 5.31 20.09
C ALA A 8 9.78 4.93 18.83
N GLN A 9 10.91 4.23 18.99
CA GLN A 9 11.79 3.88 17.88
C GLN A 9 11.16 2.84 16.92
N HIS A 10 10.37 1.89 17.43
CA HIS A 10 9.88 0.74 16.67
C HIS A 10 8.37 0.78 16.42
N SER A 11 7.71 1.90 16.74
CA SER A 11 6.27 2.06 16.62
C SER A 11 5.86 3.05 15.54
N GLN A 12 6.77 3.43 14.64
CA GLN A 12 6.51 4.44 13.61
C GLN A 12 6.74 3.88 12.20
N GLY A 13 5.85 4.25 11.27
CA GLY A 13 6.05 4.09 9.83
C GLY A 13 6.70 5.36 9.28
N LEU A 14 8.00 5.31 8.95
CA LEU A 14 8.76 6.50 8.55
C LEU A 14 9.03 6.58 7.04
N TYR A 15 8.40 5.74 6.23
CA TYR A 15 8.67 5.66 4.79
C TYR A 15 8.31 6.95 4.04
N SER A 16 7.37 7.75 4.51
CA SER A 16 7.04 9.04 3.89
C SER A 16 8.23 10.03 3.87
N MET A 17 9.13 9.95 4.83
CA MET A 17 10.38 10.74 4.82
C MET A 17 11.27 10.40 3.61
N PHE A 18 11.34 9.13 3.26
CA PHE A 18 12.13 8.65 2.13
C PHE A 18 11.41 8.87 0.79
N MET A 19 10.08 8.88 0.79
CA MET A 19 9.28 9.21 -0.40
C MET A 19 9.52 10.65 -0.89
N HIS A 20 9.91 11.55 0.02
CA HIS A 20 10.19 12.94 -0.30
C HIS A 20 11.57 13.16 -0.94
N VAL A 21 12.46 12.16 -0.92
CA VAL A 21 13.83 12.30 -1.43
C VAL A 21 13.89 11.89 -2.90
N PRO A 22 14.16 12.82 -3.83
CA PRO A 22 14.27 12.50 -5.26
C PRO A 22 15.36 11.44 -5.52
N GLY A 23 15.03 10.48 -6.39
CA GLY A 23 15.95 9.40 -6.77
C GLY A 23 15.90 8.17 -5.88
N LEU A 24 15.32 8.24 -4.68
CA LEU A 24 15.04 7.04 -3.89
C LEU A 24 13.79 6.31 -4.42
N LYS A 25 13.84 4.99 -4.40
CA LYS A 25 12.66 4.14 -4.53
C LYS A 25 12.25 3.63 -3.15
N VAL A 26 10.95 3.48 -2.92
CA VAL A 26 10.42 3.02 -1.64
C VAL A 26 9.43 1.89 -1.89
N VAL A 27 9.67 0.73 -1.31
CA VAL A 27 8.81 -0.45 -1.44
C VAL A 27 8.41 -0.96 -0.06
N ALA A 28 7.18 -1.41 0.07
CA ALA A 28 6.58 -1.87 1.32
C ALA A 28 5.70 -3.11 1.07
N PRO A 29 6.30 -4.26 0.73
CA PRO A 29 5.55 -5.47 0.38
C PRO A 29 4.70 -5.96 1.54
N SER A 30 3.60 -6.61 1.22
CA SER A 30 2.60 -7.10 2.16
C SER A 30 2.61 -8.61 2.37
N ASN A 31 3.37 -9.37 1.59
CA ASN A 31 3.46 -10.83 1.63
C ASN A 31 4.83 -11.34 1.16
N ALA A 32 5.10 -12.63 1.38
CA ALA A 32 6.40 -13.25 1.07
C ALA A 32 6.71 -13.30 -0.43
N TYR A 33 5.71 -13.49 -1.30
CA TYR A 33 5.89 -13.48 -2.75
C TYR A 33 6.42 -12.12 -3.23
N ASP A 34 5.73 -11.04 -2.85
CA ASP A 34 6.13 -9.68 -3.21
C ASP A 34 7.46 -9.29 -2.53
N ALA A 35 7.68 -9.73 -1.29
CA ALA A 35 8.94 -9.47 -0.59
C ALA A 35 10.16 -10.06 -1.33
N LYS A 36 10.09 -11.33 -1.77
CA LYS A 36 11.15 -11.95 -2.57
C LYS A 36 11.31 -11.24 -3.91
N GLY A 37 10.23 -11.05 -4.66
CA GLY A 37 10.30 -10.45 -6.00
C GLY A 37 10.77 -8.99 -5.97
N CYS A 38 10.32 -8.20 -5.01
CA CYS A 38 10.79 -6.83 -4.81
C CYS A 38 12.24 -6.77 -4.34
N MET A 39 12.69 -7.68 -3.47
CA MET A 39 14.10 -7.72 -3.03
C MET A 39 15.04 -8.00 -4.20
N ILE A 40 14.70 -8.97 -5.04
CA ILE A 40 15.48 -9.27 -6.24
C ILE A 40 15.48 -8.07 -7.21
N ALA A 41 14.33 -7.42 -7.39
CA ALA A 41 14.23 -6.20 -8.19
C ALA A 41 15.09 -5.06 -7.61
N ALA A 42 15.06 -4.87 -6.29
CA ALA A 42 15.84 -3.84 -5.61
C ALA A 42 17.36 -4.03 -5.77
N ILE A 43 17.85 -5.27 -5.65
CA ILE A 43 19.27 -5.60 -5.84
C ILE A 43 19.72 -5.31 -7.28
N ARG A 44 18.83 -5.47 -8.26
CA ARG A 44 19.12 -5.24 -9.68
C ARG A 44 18.87 -3.81 -10.14
N ASP A 45 18.33 -2.96 -9.28
CA ASP A 45 18.03 -1.56 -9.62
C ASP A 45 19.27 -0.69 -9.56
N ASN A 46 19.38 0.28 -10.45
CA ASN A 46 20.48 1.25 -10.48
C ASN A 46 20.30 2.41 -9.49
N ASN A 47 19.12 2.54 -8.89
CA ASN A 47 18.83 3.56 -7.88
C ASN A 47 18.78 2.94 -6.49
N PRO A 48 19.06 3.71 -5.44
CA PRO A 48 18.87 3.23 -4.08
C PRO A 48 17.40 2.88 -3.81
N VAL A 49 17.16 1.75 -3.17
CA VAL A 49 15.81 1.29 -2.79
C VAL A 49 15.70 1.20 -1.28
N ILE A 50 14.76 1.93 -0.72
CA ILE A 50 14.36 1.79 0.69
C ILE A 50 13.35 0.65 0.74
N PHE A 51 13.77 -0.47 1.32
CA PHE A 51 12.93 -1.65 1.46
C PHE A 51 12.34 -1.68 2.87
N VAL A 52 11.02 -1.51 2.97
CA VAL A 52 10.32 -1.40 4.25
C VAL A 52 9.62 -2.71 4.57
N GLU A 53 10.06 -3.37 5.62
CA GLU A 53 9.43 -4.57 6.15
C GLU A 53 8.63 -4.26 7.41
N HIS A 54 7.44 -4.83 7.50
CA HIS A 54 6.62 -4.74 8.70
C HIS A 54 6.79 -6.03 9.52
N ARG A 55 7.21 -5.91 10.78
CA ARG A 55 7.57 -7.08 11.59
C ARG A 55 6.42 -8.04 11.86
N LEU A 56 5.17 -7.58 11.87
CA LEU A 56 4.02 -8.47 12.01
C LEU A 56 3.84 -9.42 10.81
N LEU A 57 4.37 -9.05 9.63
CA LEU A 57 4.31 -9.91 8.45
C LEU A 57 5.30 -11.08 8.49
N TYR A 58 6.30 -11.06 9.39
CA TYR A 58 7.27 -12.16 9.52
C TYR A 58 6.64 -13.49 9.98
N ASN A 59 5.45 -13.42 10.57
CA ASN A 59 4.71 -14.61 11.03
C ASN A 59 3.63 -15.04 10.02
N THR A 60 3.67 -14.53 8.79
CA THR A 60 2.74 -14.92 7.73
C THR A 60 3.43 -15.81 6.72
N ASP A 61 2.76 -16.86 6.30
CA ASP A 61 3.24 -17.77 5.28
C ASP A 61 2.56 -17.48 3.93
N ALA A 62 3.29 -17.69 2.84
CA ALA A 62 2.76 -17.63 1.49
C ALA A 62 3.56 -18.59 0.60
N GLU A 63 2.92 -19.10 -0.45
CA GLU A 63 3.61 -19.86 -1.48
C GLU A 63 4.55 -18.92 -2.27
N VAL A 64 5.82 -19.31 -2.36
CA VAL A 64 6.85 -18.55 -3.05
C VAL A 64 7.60 -19.49 -4.00
N PRO A 65 7.63 -19.20 -5.34
CA PRO A 65 8.38 -20.00 -6.29
C PRO A 65 9.88 -20.10 -5.91
N GLU A 66 10.49 -21.26 -6.16
CA GLU A 66 11.94 -21.44 -5.89
C GLU A 66 12.80 -20.63 -6.86
N GLU A 67 12.38 -20.54 -8.11
CA GLU A 67 13.08 -19.78 -9.15
C GLU A 67 13.15 -18.28 -8.87
N SER A 68 14.11 -17.62 -9.51
CA SER A 68 14.28 -16.18 -9.42
C SER A 68 13.22 -15.46 -10.26
N TYR A 69 12.49 -14.52 -9.66
CA TYR A 69 11.55 -13.63 -10.33
C TYR A 69 11.63 -12.23 -9.74
N THR A 70 11.07 -11.26 -10.43
CA THR A 70 10.97 -9.87 -9.96
C THR A 70 9.52 -9.43 -9.90
N VAL A 71 9.20 -8.59 -8.92
CA VAL A 71 7.96 -7.80 -8.87
C VAL A 71 8.30 -6.38 -9.28
N PRO A 72 7.66 -5.84 -10.33
CA PRO A 72 7.99 -4.52 -10.84
C PRO A 72 7.52 -3.41 -9.88
N PHE A 73 8.34 -2.39 -9.69
CA PHE A 73 7.95 -1.19 -8.96
C PHE A 73 7.01 -0.32 -9.79
N GLY A 74 6.11 0.40 -9.13
CA GLY A 74 5.10 1.23 -9.79
C GLY A 74 3.95 0.44 -10.41
N LYS A 75 3.71 -0.78 -9.92
CA LYS A 75 2.56 -1.60 -10.26
C LYS A 75 1.86 -2.07 -9.01
N ALA A 76 0.63 -1.59 -8.81
CA ALA A 76 -0.24 -2.03 -7.75
C ALA A 76 -0.98 -3.31 -8.15
N ARG A 77 -1.35 -4.10 -7.16
CA ARG A 77 -2.14 -5.31 -7.34
C ARG A 77 -3.56 -5.10 -6.83
N ILE A 78 -4.56 -5.39 -7.68
CA ILE A 78 -5.94 -5.57 -7.24
C ILE A 78 -6.04 -6.99 -6.70
N ALA A 79 -6.04 -7.13 -5.38
CA ALA A 79 -6.06 -8.42 -4.72
C ALA A 79 -7.49 -8.99 -4.59
N ARG A 80 -8.46 -8.12 -4.46
CA ARG A 80 -9.88 -8.44 -4.47
C ARG A 80 -10.61 -7.41 -5.32
N PRO A 81 -11.28 -7.81 -6.40
CA PRO A 81 -12.15 -6.91 -7.13
C PRO A 81 -13.40 -6.55 -6.30
N GLY A 82 -13.98 -5.37 -6.53
CA GLY A 82 -15.18 -4.91 -5.85
C GLY A 82 -15.76 -3.67 -6.51
N SER A 83 -16.99 -3.31 -6.16
CA SER A 83 -17.75 -2.26 -6.87
C SER A 83 -18.16 -1.06 -6.02
N ASP A 84 -18.18 -1.17 -4.68
CA ASP A 84 -18.79 -0.17 -3.80
C ASP A 84 -17.81 0.82 -3.18
N VAL A 85 -16.57 0.39 -2.96
CA VAL A 85 -15.49 1.19 -2.37
C VAL A 85 -14.13 0.63 -2.75
N THR A 86 -13.19 1.52 -3.05
CA THR A 86 -11.78 1.18 -3.23
C THR A 86 -11.06 1.37 -1.90
N ILE A 87 -10.38 0.32 -1.43
CA ILE A 87 -9.56 0.36 -0.22
C ILE A 87 -8.11 0.06 -0.60
N VAL A 88 -7.23 1.01 -0.34
CA VAL A 88 -5.78 0.84 -0.52
C VAL A 88 -5.16 0.58 0.84
N GLY A 89 -4.56 -0.59 1.02
CA GLY A 89 -3.86 -0.96 2.25
C GLY A 89 -2.36 -1.00 2.06
N ILE A 90 -1.59 -0.31 2.90
CA ILE A 90 -0.13 -0.25 2.79
C ILE A 90 0.51 -1.29 3.71
N SER A 91 1.37 -2.16 3.13
CA SER A 91 2.15 -3.16 3.88
C SER A 91 1.23 -4.04 4.76
N ASN A 92 1.46 -4.12 6.07
CA ASN A 92 0.62 -4.93 6.98
C ASN A 92 -0.87 -4.53 6.95
N MET A 93 -1.19 -3.27 6.71
CA MET A 93 -2.58 -2.84 6.64
C MET A 93 -3.32 -3.41 5.43
N PHE A 94 -2.62 -3.83 4.39
CA PHE A 94 -3.24 -4.58 3.31
C PHE A 94 -3.90 -5.88 3.82
N MET A 95 -3.25 -6.63 4.69
CA MET A 95 -3.82 -7.84 5.27
C MET A 95 -5.08 -7.56 6.10
N GLU A 96 -5.06 -6.46 6.85
CA GLU A 96 -6.24 -6.03 7.62
C GLU A 96 -7.38 -5.56 6.69
N CYS A 97 -7.05 -4.92 5.57
CA CYS A 97 -8.05 -4.55 4.55
C CYS A 97 -8.69 -5.78 3.90
N VAL A 98 -7.92 -6.84 3.64
CA VAL A 98 -8.46 -8.10 3.11
C VAL A 98 -9.45 -8.73 4.10
N ARG A 99 -9.08 -8.80 5.40
CA ARG A 99 -9.99 -9.29 6.46
C ARG A 99 -11.24 -8.42 6.61
N ALA A 100 -11.07 -7.09 6.54
CA ALA A 100 -12.19 -6.17 6.61
C ALA A 100 -13.15 -6.33 5.42
N ALA A 101 -12.64 -6.65 4.23
CA ALA A 101 -13.47 -6.87 3.05
C ALA A 101 -14.41 -8.07 3.19
N GLU A 102 -14.01 -9.12 3.93
CA GLU A 102 -14.89 -10.25 4.25
C GLU A 102 -16.07 -9.81 5.13
N ILE A 103 -15.78 -9.05 6.18
CA ILE A 103 -16.80 -8.49 7.09
C ILE A 103 -17.73 -7.51 6.36
N LEU A 104 -17.18 -6.69 5.46
CA LEU A 104 -17.96 -5.76 4.63
C LEU A 104 -18.88 -6.50 3.66
N ALA A 105 -18.43 -7.63 3.09
CA ALA A 105 -19.25 -8.46 2.21
C ALA A 105 -20.47 -9.04 2.94
N ASP A 106 -20.31 -9.47 4.19
CA ASP A 106 -21.42 -9.91 5.04
C ASP A 106 -22.44 -8.79 5.30
N ALA A 107 -22.00 -7.55 5.29
CA ALA A 107 -22.84 -6.35 5.38
C ALA A 107 -23.37 -5.85 4.02
N GLY A 108 -23.14 -6.59 2.93
CA GLY A 108 -23.59 -6.24 1.59
C GLY A 108 -22.77 -5.14 0.91
N ILE A 109 -21.52 -4.91 1.35
CA ILE A 109 -20.60 -3.93 0.77
C ILE A 109 -19.49 -4.65 0.03
N ASP A 110 -19.39 -4.43 -1.28
CA ASP A 110 -18.40 -5.05 -2.16
C ASP A 110 -17.17 -4.17 -2.30
N ALA A 111 -16.15 -4.42 -1.47
CA ALA A 111 -14.92 -3.63 -1.43
C ALA A 111 -13.86 -4.17 -2.40
N GLU A 112 -13.29 -3.29 -3.22
CA GLU A 112 -12.08 -3.57 -3.99
C GLU A 112 -10.85 -3.28 -3.14
N ILE A 113 -9.96 -4.27 -3.02
CA ILE A 113 -8.75 -4.17 -2.20
C ILE A 113 -7.52 -4.07 -3.08
N ILE A 114 -6.76 -3.00 -2.91
CA ILE A 114 -5.54 -2.70 -3.66
C ILE A 114 -4.33 -2.71 -2.71
N ASP A 115 -3.31 -3.45 -3.13
CA ASP A 115 -1.97 -3.40 -2.56
C ASP A 115 -1.07 -2.54 -3.47
N PRO A 116 -0.57 -1.40 -3.02
CA PRO A 116 0.31 -0.56 -3.83
C PRO A 116 1.70 -1.16 -4.03
N ILE A 117 2.15 -2.06 -3.16
CA ILE A 117 3.46 -2.74 -3.14
C ILE A 117 4.62 -1.76 -3.08
N SER A 118 4.70 -0.81 -4.01
CA SER A 118 5.68 0.29 -4.02
C SER A 118 5.02 1.64 -3.78
N LEU A 119 5.69 2.49 -3.01
CA LEU A 119 5.25 3.84 -2.69
C LEU A 119 5.98 4.88 -3.55
N VAL A 120 7.18 4.55 -4.03
CA VAL A 120 7.91 5.32 -5.03
C VAL A 120 8.63 4.33 -5.96
N PRO A 121 8.26 4.29 -7.24
CA PRO A 121 7.12 4.96 -7.88
C PRO A 121 5.78 4.38 -7.41
N LEU A 122 4.73 5.20 -7.42
CA LEU A 122 3.38 4.82 -7.04
C LEU A 122 2.51 4.59 -8.29
N ASP A 123 1.72 3.51 -8.33
CA ASP A 123 0.75 3.24 -9.41
C ASP A 123 -0.55 4.00 -9.20
N LEU A 124 -0.49 5.31 -9.39
CA LEU A 124 -1.67 6.17 -9.32
C LEU A 124 -2.72 5.84 -10.38
N GLU A 125 -2.31 5.27 -11.51
CA GLU A 125 -3.22 4.89 -12.59
C GLU A 125 -4.22 3.81 -12.14
N THR A 126 -3.70 2.72 -11.58
CA THR A 126 -4.55 1.62 -11.07
C THR A 126 -5.45 2.08 -9.93
N ILE A 127 -4.90 2.84 -8.97
CA ILE A 127 -5.66 3.35 -7.81
C ILE A 127 -6.77 4.31 -8.27
N SER A 128 -6.46 5.23 -9.17
CA SER A 128 -7.44 6.23 -9.65
C SER A 128 -8.56 5.59 -10.44
N LYS A 129 -8.25 4.67 -11.36
CA LYS A 129 -9.27 3.94 -12.13
C LYS A 129 -10.28 3.23 -11.22
N SER A 130 -9.78 2.57 -10.19
CA SER A 130 -10.61 1.92 -9.19
C SER A 130 -11.46 2.94 -8.42
N ALA A 131 -10.82 3.96 -7.84
CA ALA A 131 -11.49 4.99 -7.03
C ALA A 131 -12.58 5.74 -7.81
N PHE A 132 -12.34 6.03 -9.09
CA PHE A 132 -13.31 6.70 -9.95
C PHE A 132 -14.50 5.80 -10.30
N ARG A 133 -14.27 4.50 -10.47
CA ARG A 133 -15.30 3.51 -10.74
C ARG A 133 -16.20 3.28 -9.51
N THR A 134 -15.62 3.16 -8.33
CA THR A 134 -16.37 2.92 -7.08
C THR A 134 -16.94 4.20 -6.46
N GLY A 135 -16.44 5.39 -6.84
CA GLY A 135 -16.83 6.69 -6.27
C GLY A 135 -16.34 6.92 -4.84
N LYS A 136 -15.58 6.00 -4.26
CA LYS A 136 -15.12 6.08 -2.87
C LYS A 136 -13.70 5.52 -2.74
N LEU A 137 -12.84 6.26 -2.06
CA LEU A 137 -11.46 5.87 -1.77
C LEU A 137 -11.20 5.91 -0.27
N LEU A 138 -10.78 4.78 0.29
CA LEU A 138 -10.22 4.68 1.63
C LEU A 138 -8.75 4.27 1.51
N VAL A 139 -7.84 5.04 2.12
CA VAL A 139 -6.43 4.66 2.24
C VAL A 139 -6.14 4.31 3.69
N VAL A 140 -5.62 3.10 3.92
CA VAL A 140 -5.33 2.56 5.25
C VAL A 140 -3.83 2.34 5.39
N ASP A 141 -3.27 3.00 6.38
CA ASP A 141 -1.85 3.00 6.68
C ASP A 141 -1.65 2.99 8.20
N ASN A 142 -0.65 2.31 8.70
CA ASN A 142 -0.28 2.35 10.11
C ASN A 142 0.86 3.31 10.40
N SER A 143 1.03 4.34 9.57
CA SER A 143 1.85 5.52 9.84
C SER A 143 0.98 6.72 10.20
N TRP A 144 1.63 7.86 10.45
CA TRP A 144 0.93 9.10 10.74
C TRP A 144 0.09 9.56 9.55
N THR A 145 -1.13 10.02 9.82
CA THR A 145 -1.98 10.61 8.78
C THR A 145 -1.45 11.95 8.28
N THR A 146 -0.75 12.69 9.14
CA THR A 146 -0.10 13.95 8.76
C THR A 146 1.17 13.67 7.96
N CYS A 147 1.24 14.18 6.74
CA CYS A 147 2.36 13.98 5.81
C CYS A 147 2.71 12.50 5.56
N GLY A 148 1.78 11.59 5.79
CA GLY A 148 1.96 10.15 5.53
C GLY A 148 1.75 9.80 4.05
N ALA A 149 2.14 8.57 3.67
CA ALA A 149 1.97 8.06 2.30
C ALA A 149 0.52 8.13 1.81
N GLY A 150 -0.45 7.93 2.72
CA GLY A 150 -1.86 8.06 2.39
C GLY A 150 -2.28 9.47 1.96
N ALA A 151 -1.56 10.52 2.38
CA ALA A 151 -1.81 11.89 1.92
C ALA A 151 -1.39 12.05 0.45
N GLU A 152 -0.24 11.50 0.07
CA GLU A 152 0.29 11.52 -1.29
C GLU A 152 -0.60 10.72 -2.25
N ILE A 153 -1.05 9.53 -1.83
CA ILE A 153 -2.00 8.73 -2.64
C ILE A 153 -3.27 9.52 -2.92
N VAL A 154 -3.85 10.14 -1.89
CA VAL A 154 -5.09 10.92 -2.05
C VAL A 154 -4.85 12.13 -2.94
N ALA A 155 -3.79 12.91 -2.71
CA ALA A 155 -3.45 14.07 -3.54
C ALA A 155 -3.29 13.65 -5.00
N GLY A 156 -2.49 12.62 -5.27
CA GLY A 156 -2.27 12.13 -6.63
C GLY A 156 -3.54 11.65 -7.34
N VAL A 157 -4.50 11.08 -6.61
CA VAL A 157 -5.80 10.68 -7.20
C VAL A 157 -6.69 11.90 -7.49
N VAL A 158 -6.81 12.83 -6.54
CA VAL A 158 -7.76 13.96 -6.68
C VAL A 158 -7.22 15.08 -7.60
N GLU A 159 -5.93 15.12 -7.87
CA GLU A 159 -5.29 16.08 -8.77
C GLU A 159 -5.28 15.62 -10.24
N ARG A 160 -5.71 14.40 -10.53
CA ARG A 160 -5.74 13.90 -11.91
C ARG A 160 -6.67 14.74 -12.80
N PRO A 161 -6.27 15.01 -14.05
CA PRO A 161 -7.07 15.81 -14.97
C PRO A 161 -8.38 15.11 -15.40
N ASP A 162 -8.41 13.77 -15.37
CA ASP A 162 -9.56 12.92 -15.72
C ASP A 162 -10.43 12.55 -14.50
N ARG A 163 -10.22 13.23 -13.37
CA ARG A 163 -10.93 12.93 -12.12
C ARG A 163 -12.44 13.11 -12.22
N VAL A 164 -13.14 12.26 -11.48
CA VAL A 164 -14.56 12.43 -11.16
C VAL A 164 -14.72 12.70 -9.66
N PRO A 165 -15.83 13.31 -9.21
CA PRO A 165 -16.09 13.50 -7.78
C PRO A 165 -16.11 12.16 -7.03
N ILE A 166 -15.31 12.03 -6.00
CA ILE A 166 -15.25 10.84 -5.13
C ILE A 166 -15.27 11.24 -3.66
N LYS A 167 -15.73 10.33 -2.79
CA LYS A 167 -15.59 10.47 -1.34
C LYS A 167 -14.25 9.87 -0.94
N VAL A 168 -13.49 10.60 -0.12
CA VAL A 168 -12.15 10.18 0.31
C VAL A 168 -12.04 10.15 1.82
N LYS A 169 -11.40 9.10 2.35
CA LYS A 169 -11.01 8.98 3.76
C LYS A 169 -9.62 8.38 3.87
N ARG A 170 -8.85 8.81 4.85
CA ARG A 170 -7.60 8.18 5.28
C ARG A 170 -7.77 7.63 6.69
N MET A 171 -7.20 6.46 6.94
CA MET A 171 -7.05 5.87 8.27
C MET A 171 -5.56 5.63 8.53
N GLY A 172 -5.13 6.01 9.72
CA GLY A 172 -3.75 5.87 10.18
C GLY A 172 -3.63 6.34 11.61
N ASP A 173 -2.40 6.38 12.12
CA ASP A 173 -2.16 6.93 13.45
C ASP A 173 -2.51 8.44 13.44
N ALA A 174 -3.25 8.87 14.45
CA ALA A 174 -3.53 10.28 14.72
C ALA A 174 -2.53 10.83 15.75
N PRO A 175 -2.28 12.14 15.76
CA PRO A 175 -1.46 12.79 16.76
C PRO A 175 -2.04 12.60 18.16
#